data_ad5959a65af19bc4518a37ca08220e56
#
_entry.id   ad5959a65af19bc4518a37ca08220e56
#
_cell.length_a   1.000
_cell.length_b   1.000
_cell.length_c   1.000
_cell.angle_alpha   90.00
_cell.angle_beta   90.00
_cell.angle_gamma   90.00
#
_symmetry.space_group_name_H-M   'P 1'
#
loop_
_entity.id
_entity.type
_entity.pdbx_description
1 polymer ?
#
loop_
_entity_poly.entity_id
_entity_poly.type
_entity_poly.pdbx_seq_one_letter_code
_entity_poly.pdbx_strand_id
1 'polypeptide(L)' 'MAKASTLEQARAAKAKVTKLVGKHPDVNGIGIALIGEGYGVKVNLVEGLLADQVPREIDGVPVWVETVGRIAKRGRGG' A
#
# COMPACT_ATOMS: atom_id res chain seq x y z
N MET A 1 0.59 24.37 3.07
CA MET A 1 -0.34 23.50 3.66
C MET A 1 -0.76 22.36 2.75
N ALA A 2 -0.68 21.18 3.23
CA ALA A 2 -1.00 20.02 2.42
C ALA A 2 -2.51 19.87 2.33
N LYS A 3 -2.98 19.54 1.17
CA LYS A 3 -4.37 19.22 1.00
C LYS A 3 -4.57 17.73 1.13
N ALA A 4 -5.72 17.34 1.65
CA ALA A 4 -6.07 15.96 1.69
C ALA A 4 -6.24 15.44 0.27
N SER A 5 -5.76 14.24 0.03
CA SER A 5 -5.89 13.64 -1.29
C SER A 5 -7.32 13.18 -1.51
N THR A 6 -7.80 13.35 -2.74
CA THR A 6 -9.14 12.91 -3.09
C THR A 6 -9.10 11.43 -3.45
N LEU A 7 -10.29 10.84 -3.52
CA LEU A 7 -10.40 9.45 -3.94
C LEU A 7 -9.85 9.26 -5.35
N GLU A 8 -10.11 10.20 -6.25
CA GLU A 8 -9.59 10.09 -7.60
C GLU A 8 -8.07 10.14 -7.64
N GLN A 9 -7.50 11.03 -6.83
CA GLN A 9 -6.05 11.10 -6.74
C GLN A 9 -5.48 9.80 -6.21
N ALA A 10 -6.13 9.23 -5.21
CA ALA A 10 -5.67 7.97 -4.64
C ALA A 10 -5.76 6.84 -5.66
N ARG A 11 -6.80 6.82 -6.46
CA ARG A 11 -6.93 5.80 -7.49
C ARG A 11 -5.82 5.89 -8.51
N ALA A 12 -5.49 7.12 -8.93
CA ALA A 12 -4.40 7.31 -9.88
C ALA A 12 -3.07 6.86 -9.27
N ALA A 13 -2.85 7.20 -8.01
CA ALA A 13 -1.63 6.79 -7.34
C ALA A 13 -1.58 5.28 -7.17
N LYS A 14 -2.72 4.66 -6.86
CA LYS A 14 -2.76 3.21 -6.73
C LYS A 14 -2.34 2.53 -8.03
N ALA A 15 -2.80 3.06 -9.15
CA ALA A 15 -2.43 2.49 -10.44
C ALA A 15 -0.92 2.55 -10.66
N LYS A 16 -0.30 3.66 -10.25
CA LYS A 16 1.14 3.80 -10.39
C LYS A 16 1.89 2.86 -9.46
N VAL A 17 1.44 2.74 -8.22
CA VAL A 17 2.06 1.80 -7.28
C VAL A 17 1.93 0.38 -7.80
N THR A 18 0.77 0.04 -8.33
CA THR A 18 0.55 -1.29 -8.86
C THR A 18 1.51 -1.60 -10.00
N LYS A 19 1.78 -0.63 -10.84
CA LYS A 19 2.74 -0.83 -11.91
C LYS A 19 4.15 -1.02 -11.36
N LEU A 20 4.48 -0.31 -10.30
CA LEU A 20 5.83 -0.38 -9.76
C LEU A 20 6.09 -1.69 -9.03
N VAL A 21 5.17 -2.13 -8.21
CA VAL A 21 5.44 -3.26 -7.33
C VAL A 21 4.34 -4.32 -7.30
N GLY A 22 3.27 -4.13 -8.03
CA GLY A 22 2.10 -5.00 -7.88
C GLY A 22 2.34 -6.45 -8.22
N LYS A 23 3.34 -6.74 -9.05
CA LYS A 23 3.62 -8.11 -9.45
C LYS A 23 4.65 -8.80 -8.58
N HIS A 24 5.20 -8.07 -7.61
CA HIS A 24 6.21 -8.67 -6.75
C HIS A 24 5.56 -9.66 -5.79
N PRO A 25 6.19 -10.82 -5.57
CA PRO A 25 5.58 -11.84 -4.69
C PRO A 25 5.35 -11.39 -3.26
N ASP A 26 6.09 -10.38 -2.80
CA ASP A 26 5.93 -9.89 -1.44
C ASP A 26 4.68 -9.02 -1.27
N VAL A 27 4.08 -8.59 -2.37
CA VAL A 27 2.90 -7.74 -2.30
C VAL A 27 1.67 -8.62 -2.10
N ASN A 28 1.02 -8.44 -0.96
CA ASN A 28 -0.19 -9.18 -0.64
C ASN A 28 -1.44 -8.48 -1.18
N GLY A 29 -1.40 -7.17 -1.21
CA GLY A 29 -2.53 -6.42 -1.73
C GLY A 29 -2.22 -4.94 -1.78
N ILE A 30 -2.90 -4.23 -2.68
CA ILE A 30 -2.79 -2.79 -2.81
C ILE A 30 -4.20 -2.26 -2.85
N GLY A 31 -4.49 -1.31 -1.97
CA GLY A 31 -5.82 -0.75 -1.89
C GLY A 31 -5.80 0.73 -1.59
N ILE A 32 -6.97 1.28 -1.41
CA ILE A 32 -7.15 2.68 -1.07
C ILE A 32 -7.68 2.73 0.35
N ALA A 33 -7.12 3.61 1.15
CA ALA A 33 -7.52 3.74 2.54
C ALA A 33 -7.56 5.21 2.92
N LEU A 34 -8.24 5.50 4.01
CA LEU A 34 -8.20 6.84 4.58
C LEU A 34 -6.91 6.95 5.37
N ILE A 35 -6.11 7.95 5.02
CA ILE A 35 -4.84 8.19 5.70
C ILE A 35 -4.85 9.65 6.11
N GLY A 36 -4.87 9.88 7.40
CA GLY A 36 -5.03 11.24 7.88
C GLY A 36 -6.40 11.77 7.53
N GLU A 37 -6.44 12.90 6.85
CA GLU A 37 -7.70 13.54 6.50
C GLU A 37 -8.15 13.26 5.06
N GLY A 38 -7.44 12.40 4.36
CA GLY A 38 -7.77 12.15 2.97
C GLY A 38 -7.51 10.71 2.60
N TYR A 39 -7.57 10.45 1.30
CA TYR A 39 -7.36 9.11 0.81
C TYR A 39 -5.91 8.90 0.44
N GLY A 40 -5.46 7.68 0.58
CA GLY A 40 -4.11 7.31 0.19
C GLY A 40 -4.10 5.88 -0.30
N VAL A 41 -2.90 5.41 -0.62
CA VAL A 41 -2.71 4.05 -1.11
C VAL A 41 -2.12 3.23 0.02
N LYS A 42 -2.67 2.06 0.22
CA LYS A 42 -2.16 1.14 1.23
C LYS A 42 -1.58 -0.07 0.52
N VAL A 43 -0.33 -0.38 0.82
CA VAL A 43 0.36 -1.53 0.27
C VAL A 43 0.62 -2.51 1.40
N ASN A 44 0.09 -3.72 1.27
CA ASN A 44 0.31 -4.76 2.25
C ASN A 44 1.36 -5.72 1.73
N LEU A 45 2.42 -5.89 2.51
CA LEU A 45 3.51 -6.79 2.17
C LEU A 45 3.49 -8.00 3.08
N VAL A 46 3.91 -9.13 2.55
CA VAL A 46 3.94 -10.35 3.35
C VAL A 46 5.11 -10.33 4.33
N GLU A 47 6.30 -10.05 3.83
CA GLU A 47 7.50 -10.09 4.66
C GLU A 47 8.23 -8.76 4.73
N GLY A 48 7.73 -7.75 4.05
CA GLY A 48 8.34 -6.44 4.10
C GLY A 48 9.60 -6.29 3.27
N LEU A 49 9.83 -7.19 2.33
CA LEU A 49 11.05 -7.14 1.52
C LEU A 49 11.11 -5.89 0.66
N LEU A 50 9.96 -5.39 0.26
CA LEU A 50 9.88 -4.21 -0.58
C LEU A 50 9.70 -2.92 0.18
N ALA A 51 9.69 -2.98 1.51
CA ALA A 51 9.30 -1.81 2.29
C ALA A 51 10.12 -0.57 1.92
N ASP A 52 11.41 -0.76 1.68
CA ASP A 52 12.28 0.37 1.34
C ASP A 52 12.15 0.82 -0.11
N GLN A 53 11.52 0.00 -0.94
CA GLN A 53 11.40 0.32 -2.36
C GLN A 53 10.05 0.90 -2.73
N VAL A 54 9.08 0.81 -1.83
CA VAL A 54 7.77 1.40 -2.08
C VAL A 54 7.86 2.88 -1.75
N PRO A 55 7.52 3.75 -2.69
CA PRO A 55 7.57 5.18 -2.39
C PRO A 55 6.53 5.52 -1.33
N ARG A 56 6.86 6.48 -0.50
CA ARG A 56 5.95 6.89 0.56
C ARG A 56 4.95 7.93 0.11
N GLU A 57 5.14 8.42 -1.11
CA GLU A 57 4.25 9.41 -1.67
C GLU A 57 4.34 9.35 -3.17
N ILE A 58 3.21 9.46 -3.85
CA ILE A 58 3.16 9.52 -5.30
C ILE A 58 2.21 10.65 -5.67
N ASP A 59 2.75 11.64 -6.38
CA ASP A 59 1.94 12.77 -6.85
C ASP A 59 1.17 13.44 -5.71
N GLY A 60 1.81 13.53 -4.55
CA GLY A 60 1.19 14.14 -3.40
C GLY A 60 0.25 13.25 -2.62
N VAL A 61 0.08 12.01 -3.05
CA VAL A 61 -0.81 11.06 -2.38
C VAL A 61 0.04 10.19 -1.46
N PRO A 62 -0.30 10.13 -0.17
CA PRO A 62 0.49 9.30 0.74
C PRO A 62 0.33 7.82 0.44
N VAL A 63 1.41 7.09 0.63
CA VAL A 63 1.43 5.65 0.46
C VAL A 63 1.81 5.02 1.79
N TRP A 64 0.93 4.21 2.32
CA TRP A 64 1.13 3.53 3.59
C TRP A 64 1.56 2.10 3.32
N VAL A 65 2.66 1.70 3.91
CA VAL A 65 3.16 0.34 3.74
C VAL A 65 3.00 -0.40 5.05
N GLU A 66 2.38 -1.54 4.98
CA GLU A 66 2.19 -2.36 6.17
C GLU A 66 2.64 -3.78 5.87
N THR A 67 3.39 -4.36 6.78
CA THR A 67 3.79 -5.75 6.66
C THR A 67 2.80 -6.57 7.47
N VAL A 68 2.05 -7.40 6.78
CA VAL A 68 0.98 -8.16 7.44
C VAL A 68 1.44 -9.54 7.88
N GLY A 69 2.63 -9.93 7.45
CA GLY A 69 3.14 -11.23 7.83
C GLY A 69 2.49 -12.34 7.01
N ARG A 70 3.10 -13.50 7.09
CA ARG A 70 2.56 -14.65 6.41
C ARG A 70 1.40 -15.19 7.24
N ILE A 71 0.27 -15.31 6.61
CA ILE A 71 -0.88 -15.83 7.30
C ILE A 71 -0.76 -17.34 7.31
N ALA A 72 -0.46 -17.86 8.45
CA ALA A 72 -0.34 -19.29 8.58
C ALA A 72 -1.72 -19.84 8.72
N LYS A 73 -1.84 -20.80 8.21
CA LYS A 73 -3.05 -21.37 8.36
C LYS A 73 -3.05 -22.33 9.35
N ARG A 74 -2.59 -21.92 9.96
CA ARG A 74 -2.31 -22.37 10.59
C ARG A 74 -2.76 -22.79 11.19
N GLY A 75 -2.81 -23.10 11.19
CA GLY A 75 -3.05 -23.12 11.52
C GLY A 75 -3.38 -23.48 12.34
N ARG A 76 -3.66 -23.69 12.47
CA ARG A 76 -3.79 -23.72 12.93
C ARG A 76 -3.56 -23.86 13.49
N GLY A 77 -3.49 -24.09 13.66
CA GLY A 77 -3.17 -23.93 13.78
C GLY A 77 -2.94 -24.09 13.95
N GLY A 78 -2.98 -24.01 13.92
CA GLY A 78 -2.72 -23.86 13.73
C GLY A 78 -2.55 -24.04 13.68
#